data_e2bd4cf671a9b1507ffb564ca6e75954
#
_entry.id   e2bd4cf671a9b1507ffb564ca6e75954
#
_cell.length_a   1.000
_cell.length_b   1.000
_cell.length_c   1.000
_cell.angle_alpha   90.00
_cell.angle_beta   90.00
_cell.angle_gamma   90.00
#
_symmetry.space_group_name_H-M   'P 1'
#
loop_
_entity.id
_entity.type
_entity.pdbx_description
1 polymer ?
#
loop_
_entity_poly.entity_id
_entity_poly.type
_entity_poly.pdbx_seq_one_letter_code
_entity_poly.pdbx_strand_id
1 'polypeptide(L)'
;MTAHNATLPEGATLILAGATGDLGGRIAHALRERGARVKALVRPGSAGPRVAALQGRGVETVEVDFGNARALARACEGGCCLVSALSGLHETIVDAQTALLEAALAAGVPRFIPSDFAIDFTKLPPGNNRNLDLRRAFAGRLDRAPLAATSVLCGMFADLLVGPAPVVLFPLRRVVYWCDADQPLDFTTIDNTAAFAAAAALDPTTPRYLRIAGEVMSARGLVQAAKEATGKEFRLLRAGGLGRLDTLIKVTRTLAPARREVFPAWQGMQYMSDMFSGLPKLAPLDNDRYPGIRWTPVREVLARK
;
A
#
# COMPACT_ATOMS: atom_id res chain seq x y z
N MET A 1 -13.18 -2.41 -28.74
CA MET A 1 -12.65 -3.76 -28.44
C MET A 1 -12.91 -4.04 -26.98
N THR A 2 -13.90 -4.85 -26.66
CA THR A 2 -14.26 -5.26 -25.30
C THR A 2 -13.15 -6.16 -24.78
N ALA A 3 -12.34 -5.64 -23.85
CA ALA A 3 -11.37 -6.45 -23.12
C ALA A 3 -12.17 -7.50 -22.34
N HIS A 4 -12.07 -8.77 -22.74
CA HIS A 4 -12.47 -9.89 -21.90
C HIS A 4 -11.58 -9.83 -20.67
N ASN A 5 -12.12 -9.39 -19.53
CA ASN A 5 -11.47 -9.58 -18.24
C ASN A 5 -11.44 -11.10 -17.99
N ALA A 6 -10.32 -11.73 -18.34
CA ALA A 6 -10.07 -13.10 -17.94
C ALA A 6 -9.94 -13.10 -16.41
N THR A 7 -11.00 -13.47 -15.72
CA THR A 7 -10.98 -13.71 -14.27
C THR A 7 -10.56 -15.16 -14.02
N LEU A 8 -9.79 -15.37 -12.97
CA LEU A 8 -9.47 -16.73 -12.51
C LEU A 8 -10.77 -17.50 -12.21
N PRO A 9 -10.75 -18.84 -12.37
CA PRO A 9 -11.95 -19.66 -12.11
C PRO A 9 -12.42 -19.47 -10.66
N GLU A 10 -13.73 -19.61 -10.47
CA GLU A 10 -14.34 -19.60 -9.14
C GLU A 10 -13.66 -20.66 -8.24
N GLY A 11 -13.35 -20.26 -7.01
CA GLY A 11 -12.60 -21.10 -6.08
C GLY A 11 -11.08 -21.08 -6.27
N ALA A 12 -10.53 -20.18 -7.09
CA ALA A 12 -9.07 -19.95 -7.17
C ALA A 12 -8.48 -19.68 -5.77
N THR A 13 -7.34 -20.31 -5.47
CA THR A 13 -6.68 -20.14 -4.16
C THR A 13 -5.64 -19.02 -4.22
N LEU A 14 -5.82 -17.99 -3.41
CA LEU A 14 -4.89 -16.89 -3.23
C LEU A 14 -4.07 -17.09 -1.96
N ILE A 15 -2.76 -16.94 -2.07
CA ILE A 15 -1.85 -16.95 -0.92
C ILE A 15 -1.68 -15.51 -0.43
N LEU A 16 -1.88 -15.27 0.86
CA LEU A 16 -1.79 -13.92 1.42
C LEU A 16 -0.83 -13.88 2.61
N ALA A 17 0.25 -13.14 2.49
CA ALA A 17 1.14 -12.81 3.60
C ALA A 17 0.77 -11.44 4.18
N GLY A 18 0.74 -11.31 5.53
CA GLY A 18 0.38 -10.07 6.20
C GLY A 18 -1.13 -9.88 6.43
N ALA A 19 -1.94 -10.94 6.32
CA ALA A 19 -3.39 -10.90 6.51
C ALA A 19 -3.85 -10.39 7.89
N THR A 20 -3.02 -10.47 8.92
CA THR A 20 -3.32 -9.94 10.25
C THR A 20 -3.11 -8.43 10.38
N GLY A 21 -2.53 -7.77 9.37
CA GLY A 21 -2.42 -6.32 9.25
C GLY A 21 -3.72 -5.66 8.77
N ASP A 22 -3.80 -4.33 8.85
CA ASP A 22 -5.01 -3.59 8.43
C ASP A 22 -5.31 -3.78 6.94
N LEU A 23 -4.37 -3.47 6.06
CA LEU A 23 -4.54 -3.65 4.61
C LEU A 23 -4.74 -5.13 4.26
N GLY A 24 -3.89 -6.03 4.80
CA GLY A 24 -3.98 -7.45 4.50
C GLY A 24 -5.30 -8.09 4.91
N GLY A 25 -5.86 -7.70 6.06
CA GLY A 25 -7.18 -8.15 6.52
C GLY A 25 -8.31 -7.69 5.59
N ARG A 26 -8.24 -6.46 5.08
CA ARG A 26 -9.20 -5.93 4.09
C ARG A 26 -9.04 -6.61 2.73
N ILE A 27 -7.81 -6.91 2.28
CA ILE A 27 -7.57 -7.70 1.06
C ILE A 27 -8.17 -9.11 1.20
N ALA A 28 -7.95 -9.78 2.35
CA ALA A 28 -8.53 -11.10 2.61
C ALA A 28 -10.06 -11.07 2.52
N HIS A 29 -10.70 -10.05 3.11
CA HIS A 29 -12.14 -9.86 3.05
C HIS A 29 -12.60 -9.63 1.60
N ALA A 30 -11.99 -8.70 0.88
CA ALA A 30 -12.35 -8.37 -0.50
C ALA A 30 -12.16 -9.56 -1.47
N LEU A 31 -11.18 -10.45 -1.23
CA LEU A 31 -11.00 -11.68 -1.98
C LEU A 31 -12.12 -12.68 -1.69
N ARG A 32 -12.51 -12.84 -0.39
CA ARG A 32 -13.60 -13.72 0.00
C ARG A 32 -14.95 -13.28 -0.59
N GLU A 33 -15.24 -11.98 -0.61
CA GLU A 33 -16.44 -11.42 -1.23
C GLU A 33 -16.51 -11.71 -2.75
N ARG A 34 -15.36 -11.91 -3.40
CA ARG A 34 -15.23 -12.30 -4.81
C ARG A 34 -15.21 -13.81 -5.05
N GLY A 35 -15.54 -14.63 -4.03
CA GLY A 35 -15.60 -16.08 -4.12
C GLY A 35 -14.24 -16.79 -4.13
N ALA A 36 -13.13 -16.09 -3.92
CA ALA A 36 -11.80 -16.71 -3.88
C ALA A 36 -11.60 -17.52 -2.59
N ARG A 37 -10.84 -18.60 -2.66
CA ARG A 37 -10.26 -19.22 -1.47
C ARG A 37 -9.02 -18.44 -1.06
N VAL A 38 -8.88 -18.12 0.22
CA VAL A 38 -7.74 -17.38 0.74
C VAL A 38 -7.01 -18.22 1.76
N LYS A 39 -5.73 -18.46 1.51
CA LYS A 39 -4.79 -19.11 2.43
C LYS A 39 -3.87 -18.02 3.00
N ALA A 40 -4.09 -17.62 4.24
CA ALA A 40 -3.31 -16.61 4.93
C ALA A 40 -2.12 -17.25 5.64
N LEU A 41 -0.91 -16.82 5.28
CA LEU A 41 0.32 -17.22 5.95
C LEU A 41 0.49 -16.39 7.22
N VAL A 42 0.53 -17.04 8.37
CA VAL A 42 0.71 -16.41 9.68
C VAL A 42 1.95 -16.96 10.37
N ARG A 43 2.62 -16.13 11.17
CA ARG A 43 3.81 -16.56 11.91
C ARG A 43 3.42 -17.55 13.01
N PRO A 44 4.26 -18.53 13.36
CA PRO A 44 4.04 -19.43 14.48
C PRO A 44 3.70 -18.65 15.75
N GLY A 45 2.72 -19.12 16.50
CA GLY A 45 2.25 -18.46 17.71
C GLY A 45 1.43 -17.18 17.50
N SER A 46 1.02 -16.88 16.28
CA SER A 46 0.17 -15.72 15.98
C SER A 46 -1.31 -15.90 16.38
N ALA A 47 -1.63 -16.96 17.13
CA ALA A 47 -3.00 -17.16 17.65
C ALA A 47 -3.48 -15.92 18.41
N GLY A 48 -4.70 -15.47 18.07
CA GLY A 48 -5.26 -14.28 18.71
C GLY A 48 -6.48 -13.73 17.95
N PRO A 49 -7.09 -12.64 18.43
CA PRO A 49 -8.36 -12.12 17.90
C PRO A 49 -8.32 -11.85 16.37
N ARG A 50 -7.17 -11.42 15.84
CA ARG A 50 -7.04 -11.14 14.40
C ARG A 50 -7.06 -12.40 13.54
N VAL A 51 -6.42 -13.48 14.00
CA VAL A 51 -6.44 -14.78 13.32
C VAL A 51 -7.85 -15.39 13.39
N ALA A 52 -8.48 -15.36 14.58
CA ALA A 52 -9.85 -15.81 14.76
C ALA A 52 -10.84 -15.04 13.86
N ALA A 53 -10.67 -13.73 13.69
CA ALA A 53 -11.48 -12.92 12.80
C ALA A 53 -11.31 -13.30 11.32
N LEU A 54 -10.09 -13.67 10.88
CA LEU A 54 -9.85 -14.20 9.53
C LEU A 54 -10.56 -15.54 9.33
N GLN A 55 -10.40 -16.47 10.27
CA GLN A 55 -11.03 -17.79 10.24
C GLN A 55 -12.57 -17.69 10.22
N GLY A 56 -13.15 -16.80 11.06
CA GLY A 56 -14.57 -16.51 11.08
C GLY A 56 -15.13 -15.97 9.76
N ARG A 57 -14.27 -15.45 8.88
CA ARG A 57 -14.60 -15.01 7.53
C ARG A 57 -14.31 -16.08 6.45
N GLY A 58 -14.01 -17.30 6.86
CA GLY A 58 -13.69 -18.40 5.95
C GLY A 58 -12.31 -18.31 5.28
N VAL A 59 -11.37 -17.61 5.90
CA VAL A 59 -9.96 -17.57 5.48
C VAL A 59 -9.24 -18.74 6.13
N GLU A 60 -8.61 -19.59 5.33
CA GLU A 60 -7.69 -20.63 5.83
C GLU A 60 -6.43 -19.95 6.37
N THR A 61 -6.03 -20.30 7.60
CA THR A 61 -4.78 -19.77 8.18
C THR A 61 -3.75 -20.89 8.31
N VAL A 62 -2.56 -20.67 7.77
CA VAL A 62 -1.45 -21.62 7.81
C VAL A 62 -0.31 -21.00 8.62
N GLU A 63 -0.01 -21.61 9.76
CA GLU A 63 1.16 -21.22 10.55
C GLU A 63 2.43 -21.71 9.84
N VAL A 64 3.34 -20.77 9.54
CA VAL A 64 4.59 -21.06 8.86
C VAL A 64 5.68 -20.07 9.27
N ASP A 65 6.85 -20.60 9.57
CA ASP A 65 8.06 -19.81 9.72
C ASP A 65 8.66 -19.51 8.34
N PHE A 66 8.81 -18.23 8.01
CA PHE A 66 9.39 -17.78 6.75
C PHE A 66 10.89 -18.14 6.61
N GLY A 67 11.56 -18.46 7.71
CA GLY A 67 12.91 -19.04 7.70
C GLY A 67 12.97 -20.52 7.27
N ASN A 68 11.83 -21.21 7.28
CA ASN A 68 11.74 -22.61 6.82
C ASN A 68 11.26 -22.68 5.36
N ALA A 69 12.19 -22.59 4.42
CA ALA A 69 11.91 -22.54 2.98
C ALA A 69 11.02 -23.70 2.50
N ARG A 70 11.25 -24.94 2.99
CA ARG A 70 10.47 -26.13 2.58
C ARG A 70 9.03 -26.08 3.09
N ALA A 71 8.82 -25.62 4.32
CA ALA A 71 7.49 -25.47 4.89
C ALA A 71 6.72 -24.31 4.20
N LEU A 72 7.43 -23.22 3.89
CA LEU A 72 6.87 -22.07 3.21
C LEU A 72 6.44 -22.40 1.77
N ALA A 73 7.27 -23.17 1.03
CA ALA A 73 6.92 -23.64 -0.31
C ALA A 73 5.65 -24.51 -0.29
N ARG A 74 5.58 -25.50 0.63
CA ARG A 74 4.37 -26.31 0.81
C ARG A 74 3.12 -25.49 1.15
N ALA A 75 3.27 -24.47 1.97
CA ALA A 75 2.16 -23.56 2.31
C ALA A 75 1.66 -22.78 1.08
N CYS A 76 2.50 -22.57 0.06
CA CYS A 76 2.15 -21.89 -1.19
C CYS A 76 1.56 -22.80 -2.26
N GLU A 77 1.59 -24.14 -2.08
CA GLU A 77 1.09 -25.09 -3.08
C GLU A 77 -0.38 -24.86 -3.44
N GLY A 78 -0.67 -24.95 -4.75
CA GLY A 78 -2.00 -24.75 -5.32
C GLY A 78 -2.43 -23.28 -5.39
N GLY A 79 -1.58 -22.34 -5.01
CA GLY A 79 -1.85 -20.92 -5.14
C GLY A 79 -1.75 -20.43 -6.59
N CYS A 80 -2.70 -19.61 -7.03
CA CYS A 80 -2.66 -18.97 -8.36
C CYS A 80 -2.03 -17.57 -8.33
N CYS A 81 -1.97 -16.92 -7.17
CA CYS A 81 -1.27 -15.67 -6.94
C CYS A 81 -0.87 -15.56 -5.47
N LEU A 82 0.34 -15.07 -5.20
CA LEU A 82 0.77 -14.69 -3.87
C LEU A 82 0.69 -13.18 -3.73
N VAL A 83 -0.03 -12.70 -2.71
CA VAL A 83 -0.14 -11.28 -2.36
C VAL A 83 0.60 -11.04 -1.06
N SER A 84 1.54 -10.10 -1.06
CA SER A 84 2.23 -9.64 0.14
C SER A 84 1.66 -8.29 0.59
N ALA A 85 1.10 -8.25 1.80
CA ALA A 85 0.68 -7.03 2.48
C ALA A 85 1.52 -6.81 3.76
N LEU A 86 2.80 -7.17 3.70
CA LEU A 86 3.74 -7.03 4.80
C LEU A 86 4.15 -5.56 4.99
N SER A 87 4.38 -5.16 6.23
CA SER A 87 4.90 -3.84 6.58
C SER A 87 6.04 -3.99 7.57
N GLY A 88 7.16 -3.32 7.29
CA GLY A 88 8.36 -3.43 8.10
C GLY A 88 9.56 -2.74 7.48
N LEU A 89 10.73 -3.09 7.97
CA LEU A 89 12.03 -2.66 7.48
C LEU A 89 12.65 -3.72 6.56
N HIS A 90 13.98 -3.72 6.44
CA HIS A 90 14.71 -4.58 5.50
C HIS A 90 14.35 -6.05 5.65
N GLU A 91 14.36 -6.57 6.88
CA GLU A 91 14.06 -7.97 7.19
C GLU A 91 12.66 -8.39 6.73
N THR A 92 11.72 -7.42 6.69
CA THR A 92 10.34 -7.69 6.26
C THR A 92 10.14 -7.42 4.77
N ILE A 93 10.57 -6.25 4.30
CA ILE A 93 10.27 -5.81 2.92
C ILE A 93 11.20 -6.46 1.91
N VAL A 94 12.44 -6.76 2.29
CA VAL A 94 13.40 -7.39 1.38
C VAL A 94 13.52 -8.88 1.67
N ASP A 95 13.90 -9.26 2.88
CA ASP A 95 14.28 -10.65 3.15
C ASP A 95 13.05 -11.57 3.23
N ALA A 96 12.02 -11.22 4.01
CA ALA A 96 10.81 -12.04 4.09
C ALA A 96 10.06 -12.12 2.75
N GLN A 97 9.98 -11.03 1.98
CA GLN A 97 9.39 -11.09 0.63
C GLN A 97 10.26 -11.90 -0.34
N THR A 98 11.58 -11.93 -0.18
CA THR A 98 12.44 -12.81 -0.98
C THR A 98 12.16 -14.28 -0.66
N ALA A 99 12.04 -14.63 0.63
CA ALA A 99 11.66 -16.00 1.01
C ALA A 99 10.28 -16.39 0.46
N LEU A 100 9.31 -15.47 0.48
CA LEU A 100 7.98 -15.68 -0.14
C LEU A 100 8.06 -15.87 -1.66
N LEU A 101 8.92 -15.11 -2.34
CA LEU A 101 9.15 -15.22 -3.78
C LEU A 101 9.75 -16.58 -4.14
N GLU A 102 10.78 -17.01 -3.42
CA GLU A 102 11.43 -18.32 -3.60
C GLU A 102 10.45 -19.46 -3.33
N ALA A 103 9.63 -19.35 -2.29
CA ALA A 103 8.58 -20.32 -1.98
C ALA A 103 7.49 -20.36 -3.07
N ALA A 104 7.09 -19.22 -3.60
CA ALA A 104 6.13 -19.13 -4.71
C ALA A 104 6.68 -19.82 -5.97
N LEU A 105 7.95 -19.59 -6.31
CA LEU A 105 8.61 -20.24 -7.43
C LEU A 105 8.70 -21.76 -7.23
N ALA A 106 9.13 -22.22 -6.05
CA ALA A 106 9.24 -23.64 -5.73
C ALA A 106 7.88 -24.36 -5.75
N ALA A 107 6.79 -23.65 -5.38
CA ALA A 107 5.42 -24.16 -5.40
C ALA A 107 4.72 -24.02 -6.78
N GLY A 108 5.38 -23.42 -7.78
CA GLY A 108 4.78 -23.19 -9.09
C GLY A 108 3.68 -22.10 -9.09
N VAL A 109 3.67 -21.18 -8.13
CA VAL A 109 2.73 -20.05 -8.11
C VAL A 109 3.08 -19.10 -9.26
N PRO A 110 2.16 -18.86 -10.21
CA PRO A 110 2.52 -18.13 -11.43
C PRO A 110 2.60 -16.61 -11.28
N ARG A 111 2.06 -16.04 -10.16
CA ARG A 111 1.93 -14.58 -9.99
C ARG A 111 2.27 -14.11 -8.60
N PHE A 112 2.82 -12.87 -8.52
CA PHE A 112 3.19 -12.23 -7.25
C PHE A 112 2.76 -10.75 -7.24
N ILE A 113 2.08 -10.33 -6.18
CA ILE A 113 1.79 -8.93 -5.88
C ILE A 113 2.60 -8.53 -4.64
N PRO A 114 3.66 -7.72 -4.79
CA PRO A 114 4.50 -7.29 -3.67
C PRO A 114 3.81 -6.23 -2.80
N SER A 115 4.37 -6.00 -1.61
CA SER A 115 3.89 -4.95 -0.70
C SER A 115 4.35 -3.55 -1.12
N ASP A 116 3.94 -3.13 -2.32
CA ASP A 116 4.32 -1.86 -2.96
C ASP A 116 3.20 -0.80 -2.90
N PHE A 117 2.27 -0.96 -1.97
CA PHE A 117 1.13 -0.03 -1.76
C PHE A 117 1.63 1.33 -1.25
N ALA A 118 2.09 2.17 -2.17
CA ALA A 118 2.75 3.44 -1.89
C ALA A 118 2.64 4.41 -3.08
N ILE A 119 3.33 5.56 -2.99
CA ILE A 119 3.57 6.48 -4.10
C ILE A 119 4.47 5.82 -5.16
N ASP A 120 4.50 6.36 -6.39
CA ASP A 120 5.28 5.78 -7.50
C ASP A 120 6.80 5.94 -7.28
N PHE A 121 7.38 4.98 -6.58
CA PHE A 121 8.83 4.97 -6.31
C PHE A 121 9.67 4.74 -7.56
N THR A 122 9.09 4.29 -8.67
CA THR A 122 9.84 4.06 -9.92
C THR A 122 10.31 5.36 -10.56
N LYS A 123 9.64 6.47 -10.25
CA LYS A 123 9.93 7.82 -10.75
C LYS A 123 10.85 8.64 -9.83
N LEU A 124 11.18 8.11 -8.67
CA LEU A 124 12.01 8.80 -7.69
C LEU A 124 13.49 8.38 -7.79
N PRO A 125 14.43 9.26 -7.54
CA PRO A 125 15.83 8.88 -7.42
C PRO A 125 16.05 7.98 -6.18
N PRO A 126 16.97 7.00 -6.25
CA PRO A 126 17.33 6.18 -5.09
C PRO A 126 18.01 7.01 -4.00
N GLY A 127 17.91 6.57 -2.75
CA GLY A 127 18.59 7.17 -1.59
C GLY A 127 17.78 8.24 -0.86
N ASN A 128 16.69 8.75 -1.44
CA ASN A 128 15.91 9.83 -0.83
C ASN A 128 14.88 9.35 0.18
N ASN A 129 14.39 8.12 0.04
CA ASN A 129 13.34 7.60 0.91
C ASN A 129 13.62 6.15 1.28
N ARG A 130 14.01 5.93 2.55
CA ARG A 130 14.39 4.62 3.08
C ARG A 130 13.36 3.52 2.74
N ASN A 131 12.08 3.77 3.00
CA ASN A 131 11.07 2.74 2.82
C ASN A 131 10.77 2.44 1.34
N LEU A 132 10.92 3.43 0.46
CA LEU A 132 10.78 3.24 -0.99
C LEU A 132 12.00 2.56 -1.60
N ASP A 133 13.20 2.82 -1.05
CA ASP A 133 14.42 2.13 -1.47
C ASP A 133 14.38 0.63 -1.13
N LEU A 134 13.78 0.25 0.00
CA LEU A 134 13.54 -1.16 0.33
C LEU A 134 12.61 -1.84 -0.68
N ARG A 135 11.54 -1.15 -1.10
CA ARG A 135 10.64 -1.65 -2.16
C ARG A 135 11.36 -1.78 -3.50
N ARG A 136 12.16 -0.79 -3.85
CA ARG A 136 13.01 -0.83 -5.06
C ARG A 136 13.98 -2.01 -5.03
N ALA A 137 14.62 -2.27 -3.88
CA ALA A 137 15.55 -3.39 -3.72
C ALA A 137 14.85 -4.73 -3.93
N PHE A 138 13.63 -4.90 -3.39
CA PHE A 138 12.84 -6.11 -3.62
C PHE A 138 12.32 -6.18 -5.07
N ALA A 139 11.84 -5.08 -5.64
CA ALA A 139 11.38 -5.03 -7.03
C ALA A 139 12.46 -5.51 -8.00
N GLY A 140 13.74 -5.12 -7.79
CA GLY A 140 14.85 -5.60 -8.60
C GLY A 140 15.13 -7.11 -8.48
N ARG A 141 14.73 -7.77 -7.39
CA ARG A 141 14.76 -9.24 -7.27
C ARG A 141 13.58 -9.86 -8.02
N LEU A 142 12.40 -9.30 -7.81
CA LEU A 142 11.14 -9.75 -8.42
C LEU A 142 11.18 -9.68 -9.95
N ASP A 143 11.77 -8.62 -10.52
CA ASP A 143 11.88 -8.42 -11.97
C ASP A 143 12.79 -9.45 -12.67
N ARG A 144 13.65 -10.14 -11.92
CA ARG A 144 14.50 -11.25 -12.42
C ARG A 144 13.88 -12.63 -12.25
N ALA A 145 12.76 -12.70 -11.53
CA ALA A 145 12.10 -13.98 -11.26
C ALA A 145 11.22 -14.44 -12.44
N PRO A 146 11.18 -15.73 -12.77
CA PRO A 146 10.39 -16.27 -13.87
C PRO A 146 8.91 -16.44 -13.50
N LEU A 147 8.27 -15.37 -13.03
CA LEU A 147 6.83 -15.32 -12.75
C LEU A 147 6.25 -13.94 -13.08
N ALA A 148 4.94 -13.85 -13.25
CA ALA A 148 4.29 -12.56 -13.50
C ALA A 148 4.18 -11.76 -12.20
N ALA A 149 4.63 -10.50 -12.23
CA ALA A 149 4.61 -9.61 -11.06
C ALA A 149 3.75 -8.37 -11.33
N THR A 150 3.01 -7.92 -10.32
CA THR A 150 2.19 -6.71 -10.41
C THR A 150 2.30 -5.89 -9.12
N SER A 151 2.87 -4.70 -9.19
CA SER A 151 2.86 -3.74 -8.08
C SER A 151 1.65 -2.81 -8.19
N VAL A 152 0.90 -2.64 -7.09
CA VAL A 152 -0.21 -1.68 -6.99
C VAL A 152 0.29 -0.43 -6.28
N LEU A 153 0.41 0.67 -7.02
CA LEU A 153 0.82 1.98 -6.54
C LEU A 153 -0.43 2.83 -6.29
N CYS A 154 -0.63 3.29 -5.06
CA CYS A 154 -1.90 3.86 -4.61
C CYS A 154 -1.80 5.29 -4.05
N GLY A 155 -0.62 5.93 -4.18
CA GLY A 155 -0.41 7.24 -3.56
C GLY A 155 -0.34 7.15 -2.03
N MET A 156 -0.80 8.18 -1.37
CA MET A 156 -0.94 8.23 0.08
C MET A 156 -2.29 7.63 0.51
N PHE A 157 -2.29 6.83 1.56
CA PHE A 157 -3.55 6.42 2.16
C PHE A 157 -4.30 7.64 2.72
N ALA A 158 -5.50 7.90 2.17
CA ALA A 158 -6.34 9.01 2.61
C ALA A 158 -6.70 8.93 4.10
N ASP A 159 -6.79 7.71 4.63
CA ASP A 159 -7.05 7.44 6.06
C ASP A 159 -6.01 8.09 6.98
N LEU A 160 -4.79 8.32 6.51
CA LEU A 160 -3.74 8.99 7.27
C LEU A 160 -4.03 10.48 7.50
N LEU A 161 -4.89 11.11 6.69
CA LEU A 161 -5.26 12.52 6.84
C LEU A 161 -6.05 12.80 8.13
N VAL A 162 -6.76 11.81 8.65
CA VAL A 162 -7.49 11.89 9.92
C VAL A 162 -6.73 11.22 11.08
N GLY A 163 -5.55 10.71 10.80
CA GLY A 163 -4.66 9.96 11.70
C GLY A 163 -3.31 10.65 11.90
N PRO A 164 -2.20 9.92 11.71
CA PRO A 164 -0.86 10.36 12.08
C PRO A 164 -0.21 11.37 11.12
N ALA A 165 -0.74 11.55 9.89
CA ALA A 165 -0.10 12.46 8.94
C ALA A 165 -0.45 13.93 9.26
N PRO A 166 0.55 14.80 9.53
CA PRO A 166 0.31 16.19 9.92
C PRO A 166 0.05 17.08 8.70
N VAL A 167 -0.85 16.65 7.80
CA VAL A 167 -1.24 17.42 6.61
C VAL A 167 -2.48 18.25 6.91
N VAL A 168 -3.51 17.64 7.49
CA VAL A 168 -4.72 18.36 7.94
C VAL A 168 -4.68 18.48 9.46
N LEU A 169 -4.40 19.69 9.94
CA LEU A 169 -4.31 20.00 11.38
C LEU A 169 -5.68 20.48 11.88
N PHE A 170 -6.55 19.55 12.23
CA PHE A 170 -7.93 19.82 12.64
C PHE A 170 -8.04 20.81 13.81
N PRO A 171 -7.27 20.69 14.93
CA PRO A 171 -7.33 21.62 16.03
C PRO A 171 -6.99 23.06 15.63
N LEU A 172 -6.05 23.21 14.71
CA LEU A 172 -5.59 24.51 14.21
C LEU A 172 -6.39 24.99 12.99
N ARG A 173 -7.24 24.14 12.41
CA ARG A 173 -7.95 24.37 11.15
C ARG A 173 -7.00 24.83 10.04
N ARG A 174 -5.90 24.08 9.84
CA ARG A 174 -4.87 24.36 8.84
C ARG A 174 -4.60 23.14 7.99
N VAL A 175 -4.32 23.38 6.72
CA VAL A 175 -3.76 22.39 5.80
C VAL A 175 -2.32 22.80 5.51
N VAL A 176 -1.39 21.92 5.91
CA VAL A 176 0.05 22.14 5.73
C VAL A 176 0.46 21.76 4.31
N TYR A 177 1.28 22.62 3.70
CA TYR A 177 1.86 22.34 2.39
C TYR A 177 3.30 22.84 2.28
N TRP A 178 4.01 22.27 1.30
CA TRP A 178 5.38 22.64 0.95
C TRP A 178 5.40 23.10 -0.51
N CYS A 179 6.28 24.06 -0.84
CA CYS A 179 6.41 24.64 -2.18
C CYS A 179 5.14 25.25 -2.73
N ASP A 180 4.34 24.46 -3.42
CA ASP A 180 3.15 24.87 -4.16
C ASP A 180 1.87 24.27 -3.54
N ALA A 181 0.89 25.14 -3.27
CA ALA A 181 -0.41 24.74 -2.73
C ALA A 181 -1.29 24.04 -3.78
N ASP A 182 -0.99 24.21 -5.05
CA ASP A 182 -1.72 23.62 -6.17
C ASP A 182 -1.09 22.34 -6.71
N GLN A 183 0.06 21.89 -6.14
CA GLN A 183 0.66 20.60 -6.47
C GLN A 183 -0.34 19.45 -6.28
N PRO A 184 -0.66 18.67 -7.35
CA PRO A 184 -1.59 17.56 -7.24
C PRO A 184 -0.94 16.38 -6.50
N LEU A 185 -1.66 15.85 -5.51
CA LEU A 185 -1.29 14.71 -4.67
C LEU A 185 -2.31 13.60 -4.90
N ASP A 186 -1.84 12.35 -4.87
CA ASP A 186 -2.67 11.16 -5.08
C ASP A 186 -3.08 10.54 -3.73
N PHE A 187 -4.38 10.35 -3.52
CA PHE A 187 -4.95 9.77 -2.31
C PHE A 187 -5.83 8.58 -2.64
N THR A 188 -5.68 7.49 -1.87
CA THR A 188 -6.55 6.32 -1.98
C THR A 188 -6.84 5.79 -0.58
N THR A 189 -8.07 5.41 -0.28
CA THR A 189 -8.37 4.77 1.01
C THR A 189 -7.78 3.37 1.09
N ILE A 190 -7.53 2.87 2.31
CA ILE A 190 -7.08 1.50 2.53
C ILE A 190 -8.10 0.51 1.98
N ASP A 191 -9.41 0.79 2.12
CA ASP A 191 -10.49 -0.05 1.55
C ASP A 191 -10.44 -0.10 0.03
N ASN A 192 -10.31 1.03 -0.65
CA ASN A 192 -10.21 1.06 -2.11
C ASN A 192 -8.94 0.34 -2.60
N THR A 193 -7.81 0.53 -1.90
CA THR A 193 -6.56 -0.19 -2.21
C THR A 193 -6.75 -1.69 -2.05
N ALA A 194 -7.41 -2.15 -1.00
CA ALA A 194 -7.69 -3.56 -0.76
C ALA A 194 -8.62 -4.15 -1.83
N ALA A 195 -9.70 -3.44 -2.16
CA ALA A 195 -10.65 -3.85 -3.19
C ALA A 195 -9.99 -3.99 -4.57
N PHE A 196 -9.11 -3.02 -4.92
CA PHE A 196 -8.37 -3.03 -6.18
C PHE A 196 -7.30 -4.13 -6.21
N ALA A 197 -6.53 -4.29 -5.11
CA ALA A 197 -5.53 -5.35 -4.99
C ALA A 197 -6.15 -6.75 -5.07
N ALA A 198 -7.33 -6.95 -4.47
CA ALA A 198 -8.08 -8.20 -4.58
C ALA A 198 -8.54 -8.48 -6.02
N ALA A 199 -9.05 -7.46 -6.73
CA ALA A 199 -9.41 -7.59 -8.13
C ALA A 199 -8.19 -7.90 -9.01
N ALA A 200 -7.07 -7.20 -8.78
CA ALA A 200 -5.81 -7.43 -9.48
C ALA A 200 -5.23 -8.82 -9.22
N ALA A 201 -5.39 -9.36 -8.00
CA ALA A 201 -4.95 -10.71 -7.68
C ALA A 201 -5.71 -11.79 -8.46
N LEU A 202 -6.97 -11.52 -8.82
CA LEU A 202 -7.84 -12.40 -9.59
C LEU A 202 -7.75 -12.18 -11.11
N ASP A 203 -7.03 -11.15 -11.56
CA ASP A 203 -6.85 -10.83 -12.98
C ASP A 203 -5.47 -11.30 -13.47
N PRO A 204 -5.38 -12.40 -14.27
CA PRO A 204 -4.11 -12.92 -14.76
C PRO A 204 -3.43 -12.03 -15.80
N THR A 205 -4.11 -10.99 -16.30
CA THR A 205 -3.63 -10.13 -17.38
C THR A 205 -3.06 -8.79 -16.91
N THR A 206 -2.86 -8.62 -15.60
CA THR A 206 -2.34 -7.38 -15.03
C THR A 206 -0.94 -7.04 -15.51
N PRO A 207 -0.64 -5.75 -15.79
CA PRO A 207 0.72 -5.31 -16.11
C PRO A 207 1.62 -5.31 -14.87
N ARG A 208 2.91 -5.02 -15.10
CA ARG A 208 3.91 -4.94 -14.03
C ARG A 208 3.57 -3.89 -12.96
N TYR A 209 3.00 -2.75 -13.36
CA TYR A 209 2.59 -1.66 -12.48
C TYR A 209 1.16 -1.24 -12.75
N LEU A 210 0.37 -1.13 -11.71
CA LEU A 210 -0.97 -0.55 -11.69
C LEU A 210 -0.94 0.69 -10.81
N ARG A 211 -1.48 1.80 -11.30
CA ARG A 211 -1.51 3.11 -10.63
C ARG A 211 -2.93 3.52 -10.35
N ILE A 212 -3.26 3.72 -9.09
CA ILE A 212 -4.61 4.09 -8.67
C ILE A 212 -4.60 5.31 -7.75
N ALA A 213 -5.57 6.18 -7.94
CA ALA A 213 -5.86 7.27 -7.01
C ALA A 213 -7.37 7.35 -6.83
N GLY A 214 -7.86 7.17 -5.60
CA GLY A 214 -9.27 7.37 -5.28
C GLY A 214 -9.68 8.82 -5.53
N GLU A 215 -8.77 9.75 -5.22
CA GLU A 215 -8.92 11.16 -5.57
C GLU A 215 -7.55 11.83 -5.75
N VAL A 216 -7.45 12.72 -6.74
CA VAL A 216 -6.29 13.59 -6.94
C VAL A 216 -6.64 14.97 -6.42
N MET A 217 -5.89 15.49 -5.44
CA MET A 217 -6.23 16.72 -4.78
C MET A 217 -4.99 17.53 -4.38
N SER A 218 -5.03 18.84 -4.51
CA SER A 218 -3.99 19.74 -4.01
C SER A 218 -4.23 20.13 -2.55
N ALA A 219 -3.26 20.81 -1.92
CA ALA A 219 -3.46 21.35 -0.58
C ALA A 219 -4.62 22.35 -0.52
N ARG A 220 -4.84 23.11 -1.60
CA ARG A 220 -5.99 24.01 -1.73
C ARG A 220 -7.30 23.20 -1.81
N GLY A 221 -7.31 22.11 -2.55
CA GLY A 221 -8.45 21.19 -2.58
C GLY A 221 -8.74 20.56 -1.22
N LEU A 222 -7.69 20.17 -0.46
CA LEU A 222 -7.85 19.67 0.91
C LEU A 222 -8.48 20.70 1.86
N VAL A 223 -8.19 22.01 1.71
CA VAL A 223 -8.86 23.07 2.48
C VAL A 223 -10.37 23.05 2.20
N GLN A 224 -10.76 22.98 0.93
CA GLN A 224 -12.16 22.93 0.54
C GLN A 224 -12.86 21.67 1.04
N ALA A 225 -12.23 20.50 0.85
CA ALA A 225 -12.76 19.21 1.32
C ALA A 225 -12.92 19.18 2.85
N ALA A 226 -11.96 19.76 3.61
CA ALA A 226 -12.04 19.84 5.06
C ALA A 226 -13.17 20.79 5.53
N LYS A 227 -13.39 21.90 4.82
CA LYS A 227 -14.51 22.79 5.07
C LYS A 227 -15.85 22.08 4.84
N GLU A 228 -15.99 21.41 3.70
CA GLU A 228 -17.21 20.66 3.36
C GLU A 228 -17.49 19.51 4.33
N ALA A 229 -16.44 18.80 4.75
CA ALA A 229 -16.56 17.67 5.68
C ALA A 229 -16.95 18.08 7.10
N THR A 230 -16.46 19.24 7.57
CA THR A 230 -16.59 19.64 8.98
C THR A 230 -17.49 20.85 9.24
N GLY A 231 -17.89 21.57 8.20
CA GLY A 231 -18.61 22.85 8.30
C GLY A 231 -17.76 24.01 8.86
N LYS A 232 -16.43 23.81 9.03
CA LYS A 232 -15.52 24.79 9.64
C LYS A 232 -14.57 25.37 8.59
N GLU A 233 -14.22 26.65 8.73
CA GLU A 233 -13.24 27.28 7.86
C GLU A 233 -11.82 26.75 8.13
N PHE A 234 -11.17 26.25 7.09
CA PHE A 234 -9.75 25.86 7.09
C PHE A 234 -8.95 26.88 6.28
N ARG A 235 -7.65 26.96 6.57
CA ARG A 235 -6.73 27.85 5.83
C ARG A 235 -5.44 27.10 5.51
N LEU A 236 -4.77 27.50 4.44
CA LEU A 236 -3.45 27.01 4.08
C LEU A 236 -2.40 27.43 5.12
N LEU A 237 -1.44 26.55 5.37
CA LEU A 237 -0.25 26.81 6.17
C LEU A 237 0.99 26.40 5.37
N ARG A 238 1.69 27.40 4.81
CA ARG A 238 2.95 27.13 4.10
C ARG A 238 4.07 26.81 5.08
N ALA A 239 4.59 25.60 5.03
CA ALA A 239 5.69 25.16 5.91
C ALA A 239 7.09 25.49 5.34
N GLY A 240 7.17 25.75 4.03
CA GLY A 240 8.42 26.16 3.36
C GLY A 240 8.58 25.56 1.97
N GLY A 241 9.80 25.57 1.46
CA GLY A 241 10.21 24.86 0.24
C GLY A 241 10.81 23.47 0.56
N LEU A 242 11.08 22.66 -0.47
CA LEU A 242 11.65 21.32 -0.31
C LEU A 242 13.03 21.35 0.38
N GLY A 243 13.89 22.31 0.06
CA GLY A 243 15.20 22.42 0.72
C GLY A 243 15.12 22.63 2.24
N ARG A 244 14.08 23.36 2.73
CA ARG A 244 13.82 23.48 4.16
C ARG A 244 13.32 22.15 4.74
N LEU A 245 12.46 21.44 4.02
CA LEU A 245 11.97 20.13 4.43
C LEU A 245 13.11 19.12 4.50
N ASP A 246 14.01 19.10 3.52
CA ASP A 246 15.18 18.21 3.50
C ASP A 246 16.13 18.50 4.68
N THR A 247 16.31 19.78 5.02
CA THR A 247 17.08 20.15 6.22
C THR A 247 16.40 19.63 7.49
N LEU A 248 15.08 19.77 7.60
CA LEU A 248 14.31 19.28 8.73
C LEU A 248 14.36 17.75 8.84
N ILE A 249 14.31 17.04 7.73
CA ILE A 249 14.50 15.58 7.66
C ILE A 249 15.87 15.19 8.24
N LYS A 250 16.94 15.85 7.79
CA LYS A 250 18.31 15.56 8.27
C LYS A 250 18.45 15.81 9.77
N VAL A 251 17.97 16.94 10.25
CA VAL A 251 17.99 17.30 11.69
C VAL A 251 17.19 16.29 12.51
N THR A 252 15.94 16.02 12.11
CA THR A 252 15.06 15.08 12.84
C THR A 252 15.64 13.67 12.85
N ARG A 253 16.20 13.21 11.73
CA ARG A 253 16.86 11.90 11.63
C ARG A 253 18.09 11.78 12.52
N THR A 254 18.82 12.89 12.74
CA THR A 254 19.99 12.93 13.61
C THR A 254 19.59 12.93 15.08
N LEU A 255 18.61 13.76 15.46
CA LEU A 255 18.18 13.93 16.84
C LEU A 255 17.27 12.79 17.34
N ALA A 256 16.42 12.26 16.47
CA ALA A 256 15.47 11.18 16.76
C ALA A 256 15.54 10.10 15.66
N PRO A 257 16.60 9.29 15.62
CA PRO A 257 16.84 8.35 14.52
C PRO A 257 15.81 7.23 14.43
N ALA A 258 15.24 6.81 15.58
CA ALA A 258 14.18 5.79 15.69
C ALA A 258 14.32 4.66 14.64
N ARG A 259 15.52 4.08 14.51
CA ARG A 259 15.95 3.20 13.41
C ARG A 259 15.10 1.93 13.30
N ARG A 260 14.49 1.51 14.40
CA ARG A 260 13.62 0.31 14.45
C ARG A 260 12.17 0.60 14.12
N GLU A 261 11.77 1.87 14.04
CA GLU A 261 10.43 2.26 13.65
C GLU A 261 10.29 2.25 12.13
N VAL A 262 9.17 1.74 11.63
CA VAL A 262 8.86 1.72 10.20
C VAL A 262 8.55 3.13 9.71
N PHE A 263 7.84 3.93 10.51
CA PHE A 263 7.42 5.29 10.18
C PHE A 263 7.80 6.30 11.27
N PRO A 264 9.09 6.51 11.54
CA PRO A 264 9.50 7.63 12.40
C PRO A 264 9.15 8.96 11.72
N ALA A 265 9.11 10.05 12.47
CA ALA A 265 8.70 11.37 11.97
C ALA A 265 9.44 11.80 10.69
N TRP A 266 10.77 11.60 10.65
CA TRP A 266 11.58 11.94 9.48
C TRP A 266 11.23 11.09 8.24
N GLN A 267 10.74 9.85 8.41
CA GLN A 267 10.29 9.00 7.30
C GLN A 267 8.97 9.54 6.71
N GLY A 268 8.04 10.00 7.55
CA GLY A 268 6.84 10.70 7.09
C GLY A 268 7.17 11.97 6.31
N MET A 269 8.18 12.73 6.78
CA MET A 269 8.68 13.92 6.06
C MET A 269 9.31 13.58 4.71
N GLN A 270 10.01 12.44 4.57
CA GLN A 270 10.52 11.99 3.27
C GLN A 270 9.39 11.74 2.27
N TYR A 271 8.29 11.08 2.69
CA TYR A 271 7.12 10.93 1.83
C TYR A 271 6.51 12.28 1.44
N MET A 272 6.46 13.26 2.36
CA MET A 272 5.98 14.60 2.04
C MET A 272 6.89 15.29 1.03
N SER A 273 8.23 15.21 1.19
CA SER A 273 9.19 15.78 0.24
C SER A 273 8.99 15.19 -1.15
N ASP A 274 8.88 13.86 -1.24
CA ASP A 274 8.63 13.19 -2.51
C ASP A 274 7.31 13.63 -3.14
N MET A 275 6.21 13.61 -2.40
CA MET A 275 4.88 13.96 -2.93
C MET A 275 4.82 15.41 -3.40
N PHE A 276 5.33 16.37 -2.62
CA PHE A 276 5.35 17.78 -2.99
C PHE A 276 6.41 18.12 -4.05
N SER A 277 7.33 17.21 -4.39
CA SER A 277 8.18 17.35 -5.57
C SER A 277 7.42 17.16 -6.90
N GLY A 278 6.26 16.51 -6.86
CA GLY A 278 5.48 16.14 -8.04
C GLY A 278 6.03 14.95 -8.81
N LEU A 279 7.24 14.48 -8.53
CA LEU A 279 7.88 13.38 -9.26
C LEU A 279 7.08 12.06 -9.21
N PRO A 280 6.59 11.60 -8.03
CA PRO A 280 5.90 10.31 -7.92
C PRO A 280 4.44 10.37 -8.34
N LYS A 281 4.00 11.43 -9.04
CA LYS A 281 2.61 11.55 -9.51
C LYS A 281 2.18 10.33 -10.30
N LEU A 282 1.07 9.72 -9.89
CA LEU A 282 0.49 8.56 -10.54
C LEU A 282 -0.17 8.98 -11.85
N ALA A 283 0.37 8.54 -12.97
CA ALA A 283 -0.16 8.79 -14.30
C ALA A 283 0.44 7.80 -15.33
N PRO A 284 -0.34 7.28 -16.28
CA PRO A 284 -1.81 7.30 -16.27
C PRO A 284 -2.38 6.50 -15.09
N LEU A 285 -3.64 6.74 -14.73
CA LEU A 285 -4.35 5.96 -13.71
C LEU A 285 -5.02 4.74 -14.34
N ASP A 286 -5.03 3.63 -13.61
CA ASP A 286 -5.67 2.37 -13.99
C ASP A 286 -7.01 2.16 -13.26
N ASN A 287 -7.63 3.22 -12.76
CA ASN A 287 -8.86 3.17 -11.96
C ASN A 287 -10.01 2.44 -12.67
N ASP A 288 -10.14 2.64 -13.98
CA ASP A 288 -11.22 2.10 -14.80
C ASP A 288 -11.05 0.62 -15.15
N ARG A 289 -9.90 0.02 -14.78
CA ARG A 289 -9.65 -1.41 -15.03
C ARG A 289 -10.68 -2.31 -14.35
N TYR A 290 -11.18 -1.89 -13.19
CA TYR A 290 -12.21 -2.62 -12.42
C TYR A 290 -13.38 -1.70 -12.11
N PRO A 291 -14.35 -1.52 -13.04
CA PRO A 291 -15.40 -0.50 -12.97
C PRO A 291 -16.39 -0.69 -11.80
N GLY A 292 -16.39 -1.87 -11.16
CA GLY A 292 -17.21 -2.13 -9.98
C GLY A 292 -16.69 -1.52 -8.66
N ILE A 293 -15.52 -0.89 -8.68
CA ILE A 293 -14.95 -0.26 -7.48
C ILE A 293 -15.44 1.18 -7.37
N ARG A 294 -16.24 1.45 -6.33
CA ARG A 294 -16.60 2.82 -5.96
C ARG A 294 -15.44 3.48 -5.23
N TRP A 295 -14.89 4.54 -5.79
CA TRP A 295 -13.83 5.32 -5.17
C TRP A 295 -14.37 6.24 -4.08
N THR A 296 -13.78 6.18 -2.89
CA THR A 296 -14.17 6.99 -1.74
C THR A 296 -13.46 8.35 -1.82
N PRO A 297 -14.20 9.47 -1.91
CA PRO A 297 -13.59 10.79 -1.94
C PRO A 297 -12.94 11.15 -0.59
N VAL A 298 -11.89 11.98 -0.65
CA VAL A 298 -11.16 12.48 0.54
C VAL A 298 -12.10 13.18 1.52
N ARG A 299 -13.11 13.90 1.03
CA ARG A 299 -14.13 14.54 1.86
C ARG A 299 -14.83 13.53 2.80
N GLU A 300 -15.19 12.35 2.31
CA GLU A 300 -15.83 11.31 3.13
C GLU A 300 -14.88 10.78 4.22
N VAL A 301 -13.57 10.74 3.94
CA VAL A 301 -12.55 10.37 4.93
C VAL A 301 -12.44 11.45 6.01
N LEU A 302 -12.35 12.72 5.60
CA LEU A 302 -12.22 13.86 6.53
C LEU A 302 -13.44 14.01 7.45
N ALA A 303 -14.63 13.59 6.99
CA ALA A 303 -15.86 13.61 7.79
C ALA A 303 -15.88 12.60 8.95
N ARG A 304 -14.93 11.67 9.00
CA ARG A 304 -14.80 10.70 10.11
C ARG A 304 -14.16 11.31 11.36
N LYS A 305 -13.68 12.58 11.29
CA LYS A 305 -13.03 13.31 12.37
C LYS A 305 -13.99 14.26 13.09
#